data_db8e6428bf4d7b87a7267e91a77e6dee
#
_entry.id   db8e6428bf4d7b87a7267e91a77e6dee
#
_cell.length_a   1.000
_cell.length_b   1.000
_cell.length_c   1.000
_cell.angle_alpha   90.00
_cell.angle_beta   90.00
_cell.angle_gamma   90.00
#
_symmetry.space_group_name_H-M   'P 1'
#
loop_
_entity.id
_entity.type
_entity.pdbx_description
1 polymer ?
#
loop_
_entity_poly.entity_id
_entity_poly.type
_entity_poly.pdbx_seq_one_letter_code
_entity_poly.pdbx_strand_id
1 'polypeptide(L)'
;MEDTTPVNMFWTSGWDSTFRLLSLLLEHHLPVAPIYIVDPTRSSAVAERQAMARIREALFAQHPHTRTLLRPVKEVPLADIAPDPELTSAFHRVALIHRLGDQYDWLPRYCRQHGLDGVEVSVERTFHGPHGVLHGQGVQVSDAHGLPTFRVPPDYPDVDARTLLGAFSMPLFDMTKQDTADVARRQGWLELLGLTWFCHRPTRDGQPCGLCNPCLYAIEQGFGWRISKHRRAVSAVYRRTLLPLRRFARRQVLKQRAKSGAA
;
A
#
# COMPACT_ATOMS: atom_id res chain seq x y z
N MET A 1 -32.72 -5.08 3.90
CA MET A 1 -31.30 -4.71 4.07
C MET A 1 -31.10 -3.45 3.27
N GLU A 2 -30.84 -2.34 3.92
CA GLU A 2 -30.47 -1.10 3.23
C GLU A 2 -29.21 -1.40 2.39
N ASP A 3 -29.25 -1.00 1.14
CA ASP A 3 -28.14 -1.20 0.20
C ASP A 3 -27.00 -0.25 0.58
N THR A 4 -26.20 -0.69 1.57
CA THR A 4 -25.10 0.10 2.10
C THR A 4 -24.04 0.26 1.02
N THR A 5 -23.70 1.49 0.65
CA THR A 5 -22.70 1.79 -0.37
C THR A 5 -21.37 1.12 -0.02
N PRO A 6 -20.76 0.35 -0.95
CA PRO A 6 -19.51 -0.34 -0.67
C PRO A 6 -18.34 0.64 -0.42
N VAL A 7 -17.47 0.28 0.51
CA VAL A 7 -16.21 1.00 0.71
C VAL A 7 -15.27 0.68 -0.47
N ASN A 8 -14.91 1.70 -1.24
CA ASN A 8 -13.90 1.58 -2.30
C ASN A 8 -12.51 1.61 -1.68
N MET A 9 -11.68 0.60 -1.93
CA MET A 9 -10.32 0.57 -1.43
C MET A 9 -9.33 -0.01 -2.44
N PHE A 10 -8.11 0.50 -2.44
CA PHE A 10 -7.02 -0.13 -3.19
C PHE A 10 -6.47 -1.33 -2.40
N TRP A 11 -6.52 -2.51 -3.03
CA TRP A 11 -6.08 -3.76 -2.41
C TRP A 11 -5.04 -4.49 -3.26
N THR A 12 -3.84 -4.65 -2.74
CA THR A 12 -2.69 -5.30 -3.41
C THR A 12 -2.30 -6.62 -2.72
N SER A 13 -3.19 -7.23 -1.94
CA SER A 13 -2.86 -8.36 -1.06
C SER A 13 -1.71 -8.10 -0.06
N GLY A 14 -1.27 -6.86 0.11
CA GLY A 14 -0.30 -6.47 1.13
C GLY A 14 -0.89 -6.54 2.54
N TRP A 15 -0.01 -6.56 3.56
CA TRP A 15 -0.43 -6.64 4.97
C TRP A 15 -1.45 -5.56 5.35
N ASP A 16 -1.12 -4.27 5.09
CA ASP A 16 -1.93 -3.14 5.55
C ASP A 16 -3.30 -3.10 4.88
N SER A 17 -3.34 -3.25 3.57
CA SER A 17 -4.60 -3.24 2.82
C SER A 17 -5.46 -4.48 3.12
N THR A 18 -4.84 -5.63 3.43
CA THR A 18 -5.59 -6.81 3.86
C THR A 18 -6.07 -6.67 5.31
N PHE A 19 -5.27 -6.10 6.21
CA PHE A 19 -5.72 -5.79 7.58
C PHE A 19 -6.97 -4.89 7.55
N ARG A 20 -6.94 -3.82 6.75
CA ARG A 20 -8.11 -2.94 6.60
C ARG A 20 -9.31 -3.66 5.99
N LEU A 21 -9.10 -4.49 4.97
CA LEU A 21 -10.14 -5.33 4.38
C LEU A 21 -10.82 -6.22 5.44
N LEU A 22 -10.02 -6.88 6.30
CA LEU A 22 -10.55 -7.72 7.37
C LEU A 22 -11.32 -6.91 8.41
N SER A 23 -10.82 -5.73 8.80
CA SER A 23 -11.53 -4.83 9.71
C SER A 23 -12.91 -4.44 9.16
N LEU A 24 -12.99 -4.02 7.89
CA LEU A 24 -14.25 -3.67 7.26
C LEU A 24 -15.25 -4.84 7.22
N LEU A 25 -14.78 -6.03 6.87
CA LEU A 25 -15.64 -7.20 6.65
C LEU A 25 -16.02 -7.91 7.96
N LEU A 26 -15.09 -8.04 8.92
CA LEU A 26 -15.25 -8.88 10.10
C LEU A 26 -15.65 -8.10 11.36
N GLU A 27 -15.24 -6.84 11.47
CA GLU A 27 -15.53 -6.00 12.62
C GLU A 27 -16.72 -5.06 12.34
N HIS A 28 -16.70 -4.40 11.16
CA HIS A 28 -17.73 -3.42 10.81
C HIS A 28 -18.84 -3.99 9.95
N HIS A 29 -18.71 -5.19 9.42
CA HIS A 29 -19.70 -5.86 8.54
C HIS A 29 -20.12 -5.01 7.33
N LEU A 30 -19.19 -4.21 6.78
CA LEU A 30 -19.42 -3.34 5.64
C LEU A 30 -19.09 -4.02 4.31
N PRO A 31 -19.87 -3.72 3.25
CA PRO A 31 -19.52 -4.18 1.92
C PRO A 31 -18.27 -3.46 1.41
N VAL A 32 -17.37 -4.20 0.76
CA VAL A 32 -16.10 -3.70 0.23
C VAL A 32 -16.00 -3.95 -1.26
N ALA A 33 -15.62 -2.93 -2.02
CA ALA A 33 -15.31 -2.98 -3.45
C ALA A 33 -13.81 -2.77 -3.66
N PRO A 34 -13.00 -3.85 -3.68
CA PRO A 34 -11.55 -3.73 -3.82
C PRO A 34 -11.14 -3.43 -5.26
N ILE A 35 -10.17 -2.53 -5.41
CA ILE A 35 -9.59 -2.10 -6.67
C ILE A 35 -8.12 -2.50 -6.71
N TYR A 36 -7.69 -3.19 -7.77
CA TYR A 36 -6.31 -3.58 -8.00
C TYR A 36 -5.81 -3.01 -9.33
N ILE A 37 -4.83 -2.11 -9.28
CA ILE A 37 -4.19 -1.58 -10.48
C ILE A 37 -3.11 -2.56 -10.92
N VAL A 38 -3.24 -3.05 -12.14
CA VAL A 38 -2.35 -4.05 -12.74
C VAL A 38 -1.24 -3.34 -13.51
N ASP A 39 -0.05 -3.32 -12.93
CA ASP A 39 1.17 -2.88 -13.61
C ASP A 39 1.86 -4.11 -14.23
N PRO A 40 1.89 -4.24 -15.57
CA PRO A 40 2.49 -5.40 -16.23
C PRO A 40 4.01 -5.49 -16.07
N THR A 41 4.66 -4.40 -15.66
CA THR A 41 6.10 -4.35 -15.43
C THR A 41 6.50 -4.92 -14.06
N ARG A 42 5.52 -5.10 -13.15
CA ARG A 42 5.75 -5.63 -11.81
C ARG A 42 5.84 -7.15 -11.82
N SER A 43 7.01 -7.67 -11.53
CA SER A 43 7.25 -9.12 -11.43
C SER A 43 6.49 -9.79 -10.27
N SER A 44 5.88 -9.03 -9.37
CA SER A 44 5.05 -9.51 -8.27
C SER A 44 3.57 -9.70 -8.60
N ALA A 45 3.09 -9.21 -9.75
CA ALA A 45 1.66 -9.20 -10.09
C ALA A 45 0.99 -10.59 -10.02
N VAL A 46 1.67 -11.63 -10.49
CA VAL A 46 1.16 -13.01 -10.37
C VAL A 46 1.04 -13.46 -8.92
N ALA A 47 2.07 -13.20 -8.11
CA ALA A 47 2.08 -13.57 -6.70
C ALA A 47 1.06 -12.78 -5.88
N GLU A 48 0.84 -11.50 -6.21
CA GLU A 48 -0.19 -10.66 -5.60
C GLU A 48 -1.60 -11.20 -5.87
N ARG A 49 -1.91 -11.56 -7.13
CA ARG A 49 -3.20 -12.17 -7.48
C ARG A 49 -3.42 -13.53 -6.82
N GLN A 50 -2.40 -14.38 -6.78
CA GLN A 50 -2.47 -15.66 -6.09
C GLN A 50 -2.70 -15.48 -4.58
N ALA A 51 -2.09 -14.48 -3.97
CA ALA A 51 -2.32 -14.15 -2.57
C ALA A 51 -3.75 -13.64 -2.35
N MET A 52 -4.27 -12.75 -3.21
CA MET A 52 -5.68 -12.31 -3.16
C MET A 52 -6.66 -13.49 -3.25
N ALA A 53 -6.41 -14.43 -4.16
CA ALA A 53 -7.26 -15.61 -4.31
C ALA A 53 -7.26 -16.48 -3.03
N ARG A 54 -6.06 -16.79 -2.48
CA ARG A 54 -5.93 -17.56 -1.22
C ARG A 54 -6.57 -16.85 -0.03
N ILE A 55 -6.41 -15.55 0.10
CA ILE A 55 -7.03 -14.76 1.17
C ILE A 55 -8.55 -14.85 1.07
N ARG A 56 -9.12 -14.66 -0.13
CA ARG A 56 -10.57 -14.76 -0.35
C ARG A 56 -11.10 -16.15 -0.04
N GLU A 57 -10.44 -17.19 -0.50
CA GLU A 57 -10.82 -18.58 -0.25
C GLU A 57 -10.83 -18.87 1.25
N ALA A 58 -9.76 -18.58 1.97
CA ALA A 58 -9.64 -18.79 3.41
C ALA A 58 -10.66 -17.95 4.20
N LEU A 59 -10.84 -16.67 3.82
CA LEU A 59 -11.82 -15.78 4.42
C LEU A 59 -13.25 -16.33 4.26
N PHE A 60 -13.60 -16.80 3.07
CA PHE A 60 -14.93 -17.35 2.79
C PHE A 60 -15.18 -18.70 3.47
N ALA A 61 -14.13 -19.47 3.73
CA ALA A 61 -14.23 -20.72 4.48
C ALA A 61 -14.42 -20.47 5.99
N GLN A 62 -13.63 -19.53 6.54
CA GLN A 62 -13.65 -19.23 7.97
C GLN A 62 -14.82 -18.32 8.37
N HIS A 63 -15.22 -17.39 7.46
CA HIS A 63 -16.25 -16.37 7.70
C HIS A 63 -17.24 -16.31 6.52
N PRO A 64 -18.17 -17.29 6.38
CA PRO A 64 -19.05 -17.40 5.19
C PRO A 64 -19.89 -16.17 4.87
N HIS A 65 -20.26 -15.35 5.88
CA HIS A 65 -21.04 -14.12 5.69
C HIS A 65 -20.31 -13.08 4.83
N THR A 66 -18.97 -13.13 4.79
CA THR A 66 -18.17 -12.19 3.98
C THR A 66 -18.34 -12.39 2.47
N ARG A 67 -18.93 -13.52 2.02
CA ARG A 67 -19.23 -13.75 0.60
C ARG A 67 -20.20 -12.72 0.01
N THR A 68 -21.10 -12.18 0.81
CA THR A 68 -22.04 -11.16 0.39
C THR A 68 -21.48 -9.75 0.50
N LEU A 69 -20.48 -9.55 1.35
CA LEU A 69 -19.86 -8.26 1.63
C LEU A 69 -18.67 -7.95 0.72
N LEU A 70 -17.83 -8.96 0.42
CA LEU A 70 -16.65 -8.75 -0.42
C LEU A 70 -17.02 -8.85 -1.89
N ARG A 71 -17.06 -7.71 -2.57
CA ARG A 71 -17.29 -7.64 -4.02
C ARG A 71 -16.10 -8.26 -4.79
N PRO A 72 -16.30 -8.71 -6.03
CA PRO A 72 -15.19 -9.10 -6.91
C PRO A 72 -14.14 -8.00 -7.00
N VAL A 73 -12.86 -8.38 -7.06
CA VAL A 73 -11.76 -7.41 -7.23
C VAL A 73 -11.90 -6.78 -8.63
N LYS A 74 -11.99 -5.46 -8.69
CA LYS A 74 -11.91 -4.71 -9.95
C LYS A 74 -10.46 -4.59 -10.35
N GLU A 75 -10.01 -5.42 -11.28
CA GLU A 75 -8.69 -5.31 -11.88
C GLU A 75 -8.70 -4.23 -12.97
N VAL A 76 -7.78 -3.27 -12.88
CA VAL A 76 -7.65 -2.16 -13.83
C VAL A 76 -6.24 -2.17 -14.40
N PRO A 77 -6.05 -2.43 -15.70
CA PRO A 77 -4.75 -2.28 -16.33
C PRO A 77 -4.21 -0.85 -16.15
N LEU A 78 -2.94 -0.70 -15.79
CA LEU A 78 -2.31 0.61 -15.68
C LEU A 78 -2.42 1.43 -16.98
N ALA A 79 -2.41 0.75 -18.13
CA ALA A 79 -2.56 1.37 -19.44
C ALA A 79 -3.94 2.02 -19.68
N ASP A 80 -4.98 1.60 -18.92
CA ASP A 80 -6.34 2.15 -19.04
C ASP A 80 -6.53 3.42 -18.19
N ILE A 81 -5.52 3.80 -17.41
CA ILE A 81 -5.54 5.04 -16.64
C ILE A 81 -5.02 6.17 -17.50
N ALA A 82 -5.89 7.12 -17.81
CA ALA A 82 -5.57 8.26 -18.65
C ALA A 82 -4.39 9.07 -18.06
N PRO A 83 -3.49 9.59 -18.91
CA PRO A 83 -2.48 10.54 -18.48
C PRO A 83 -3.11 11.79 -17.87
N ASP A 84 -2.50 12.30 -16.80
CA ASP A 84 -2.85 13.57 -16.18
C ASP A 84 -1.57 14.34 -15.89
N PRO A 85 -1.21 15.34 -16.72
CA PRO A 85 0.05 16.06 -16.57
C PRO A 85 0.17 16.83 -15.25
N GLU A 86 -0.93 17.31 -14.69
CA GLU A 86 -0.94 18.03 -13.41
C GLU A 86 -0.55 17.09 -12.28
N LEU A 87 -1.25 15.93 -12.14
CA LEU A 87 -0.97 14.93 -11.13
C LEU A 87 0.43 14.33 -11.29
N THR A 88 0.86 14.00 -12.50
CA THR A 88 2.21 13.47 -12.75
C THR A 88 3.29 14.50 -12.41
N SER A 89 3.08 15.79 -12.70
CA SER A 89 4.03 16.85 -12.35
C SER A 89 4.09 17.04 -10.82
N ALA A 90 2.94 17.05 -10.14
CA ALA A 90 2.88 17.10 -8.68
C ALA A 90 3.61 15.91 -8.05
N PHE A 91 3.36 14.67 -8.57
CA PHE A 91 4.08 13.47 -8.13
C PHE A 91 5.59 13.63 -8.24
N HIS A 92 6.09 14.09 -9.38
CA HIS A 92 7.53 14.27 -9.58
C HIS A 92 8.13 15.27 -8.59
N ARG A 93 7.46 16.41 -8.33
CA ARG A 93 7.96 17.42 -7.37
C ARG A 93 7.99 16.85 -5.94
N VAL A 94 6.92 16.19 -5.50
CA VAL A 94 6.88 15.55 -4.17
C VAL A 94 7.91 14.43 -4.05
N ALA A 95 8.07 13.60 -5.08
CA ALA A 95 9.02 12.48 -5.07
C ALA A 95 10.50 12.90 -5.10
N LEU A 96 10.81 14.13 -5.50
CA LEU A 96 12.17 14.70 -5.38
C LEU A 96 12.57 14.92 -3.91
N ILE A 97 11.60 15.27 -3.06
CA ILE A 97 11.83 15.63 -1.65
C ILE A 97 11.56 14.42 -0.74
N HIS A 98 10.49 13.71 -1.01
CA HIS A 98 10.00 12.61 -0.17
C HIS A 98 10.19 11.24 -0.83
N ARG A 99 10.30 10.20 -0.02
CA ARG A 99 10.30 8.81 -0.51
C ARG A 99 8.87 8.36 -0.75
N LEU A 100 8.32 8.70 -1.90
CA LEU A 100 6.98 8.31 -2.33
C LEU A 100 7.08 7.14 -3.34
N GLY A 101 6.17 6.18 -3.26
CA GLY A 101 6.10 5.06 -4.21
C GLY A 101 5.50 5.49 -5.55
N ASP A 102 5.95 4.87 -6.64
CA ASP A 102 5.49 5.20 -7.99
C ASP A 102 3.97 5.08 -8.16
N GLN A 103 3.30 4.28 -7.33
CA GLN A 103 1.85 4.13 -7.33
C GLN A 103 1.09 5.45 -7.10
N TYR A 104 1.69 6.41 -6.44
CA TYR A 104 1.08 7.72 -6.20
C TYR A 104 1.13 8.66 -7.42
N ASP A 105 1.68 8.22 -8.56
CA ASP A 105 1.45 8.84 -9.85
C ASP A 105 0.08 8.44 -10.44
N TRP A 106 -0.28 7.15 -10.37
CA TRP A 106 -1.48 6.65 -11.06
C TRP A 106 -2.71 6.46 -10.18
N LEU A 107 -2.58 6.22 -8.87
CA LEU A 107 -3.76 6.08 -8.00
C LEU A 107 -4.64 7.33 -7.99
N PRO A 108 -4.11 8.57 -7.83
CA PRO A 108 -4.94 9.76 -7.89
C PRO A 108 -5.50 10.02 -9.29
N ARG A 109 -4.77 9.67 -10.37
CA ARG A 109 -5.27 9.75 -11.74
C ARG A 109 -6.49 8.85 -11.94
N TYR A 110 -6.42 7.61 -11.44
CA TYR A 110 -7.56 6.69 -11.45
C TYR A 110 -8.77 7.28 -10.71
N CYS A 111 -8.57 7.83 -9.52
CA CYS A 111 -9.63 8.48 -8.77
C CYS A 111 -10.25 9.64 -9.55
N ARG A 112 -9.44 10.52 -10.13
CA ARG A 112 -9.90 11.67 -10.92
C ARG A 112 -10.66 11.23 -12.17
N GLN A 113 -10.14 10.25 -12.91
CA GLN A 113 -10.77 9.70 -14.12
C GLN A 113 -12.16 9.14 -13.85
N HIS A 114 -12.40 8.58 -12.67
CA HIS A 114 -13.68 7.96 -12.30
C HIS A 114 -14.54 8.81 -11.37
N GLY A 115 -14.15 10.06 -11.08
CA GLY A 115 -14.87 10.93 -10.15
C GLY A 115 -14.96 10.35 -8.73
N LEU A 116 -13.96 9.59 -8.29
CA LEU A 116 -13.95 8.95 -6.98
C LEU A 116 -13.27 9.85 -5.96
N ASP A 117 -13.94 10.03 -4.82
CA ASP A 117 -13.38 10.68 -3.62
C ASP A 117 -13.49 9.74 -2.41
N GLY A 118 -12.57 9.86 -1.47
CA GLY A 118 -12.57 9.04 -0.27
C GLY A 118 -12.18 7.57 -0.49
N VAL A 119 -11.52 7.23 -1.62
CA VAL A 119 -11.02 5.86 -1.83
C VAL A 119 -9.96 5.54 -0.78
N GLU A 120 -10.13 4.41 -0.10
CA GLU A 120 -9.20 4.04 0.97
C GLU A 120 -7.84 3.58 0.44
N VAL A 121 -6.79 4.19 0.97
CA VAL A 121 -5.39 3.74 0.87
C VAL A 121 -4.87 3.42 2.27
N SER A 122 -4.32 2.23 2.44
CA SER A 122 -3.83 1.75 3.73
C SER A 122 -2.42 2.29 4.03
N VAL A 123 -2.38 3.60 4.32
CA VAL A 123 -1.17 4.31 4.73
C VAL A 123 -0.96 4.10 6.22
N GLU A 124 0.17 3.51 6.61
CA GLU A 124 0.57 3.35 8.00
C GLU A 124 1.43 4.53 8.49
N ARG A 125 1.53 4.70 9.80
CA ARG A 125 2.43 5.66 10.46
C ARG A 125 3.89 5.27 10.22
N THR A 126 4.57 6.08 9.38
CA THR A 126 5.96 5.86 8.98
C THR A 126 6.60 7.17 8.51
N PHE A 127 7.93 7.23 8.48
CA PHE A 127 8.67 8.39 7.93
C PHE A 127 8.68 8.44 6.40
N HIS A 128 7.97 7.55 5.72
CA HIS A 128 7.95 7.42 4.26
C HIS A 128 6.51 7.41 3.75
N GLY A 129 6.37 7.46 2.41
CA GLY A 129 5.05 7.46 1.79
C GLY A 129 4.22 8.68 2.16
N PRO A 130 2.89 8.63 2.02
CA PRO A 130 2.01 9.76 2.32
C PRO A 130 2.11 10.28 3.75
N HIS A 131 2.27 9.41 4.74
CA HIS A 131 2.44 9.86 6.13
C HIS A 131 3.70 10.73 6.28
N GLY A 132 4.82 10.37 5.64
CA GLY A 132 6.04 11.18 5.62
C GLY A 132 5.89 12.47 4.82
N VAL A 133 5.14 12.46 3.70
CA VAL A 133 4.80 13.65 2.91
C VAL A 133 4.00 14.65 3.73
N LEU A 134 3.03 14.16 4.48
CA LEU A 134 2.17 14.97 5.34
C LEU A 134 2.80 15.28 6.71
N HIS A 135 4.02 14.86 6.98
CA HIS A 135 4.69 15.03 8.28
C HIS A 135 3.82 14.59 9.47
N GLY A 136 2.97 13.57 9.28
CA GLY A 136 2.02 13.12 10.29
C GLY A 136 0.82 14.05 10.51
N GLN A 137 0.62 15.07 9.67
CA GLN A 137 -0.44 16.07 9.82
C GLN A 137 -1.71 15.70 9.03
N GLY A 138 -2.21 14.49 9.19
CA GLY A 138 -3.53 14.10 8.72
C GLY A 138 -4.61 14.68 9.63
N VAL A 139 -5.74 15.13 9.06
CA VAL A 139 -6.94 15.50 9.84
C VAL A 139 -7.86 14.30 9.96
N GLN A 140 -8.24 13.97 11.19
CA GLN A 140 -9.22 12.90 11.44
C GLN A 140 -10.62 13.38 11.11
N VAL A 141 -11.33 12.58 10.32
CA VAL A 141 -12.73 12.80 9.94
C VAL A 141 -13.51 11.49 10.04
N SER A 142 -14.83 11.54 9.99
CA SER A 142 -15.66 10.35 9.77
C SER A 142 -15.89 10.13 8.28
N ASP A 143 -15.79 8.89 7.83
CA ASP A 143 -16.18 8.51 6.48
C ASP A 143 -17.70 8.44 6.31
N ALA A 144 -18.16 8.00 5.13
CA ALA A 144 -19.59 7.86 4.83
C ALA A 144 -20.32 6.82 5.72
N HIS A 145 -19.56 5.94 6.39
CA HIS A 145 -20.08 4.91 7.32
C HIS A 145 -19.90 5.30 8.79
N GLY A 146 -19.47 6.54 9.07
CA GLY A 146 -19.19 7.01 10.42
C GLY A 146 -17.89 6.49 11.02
N LEU A 147 -17.04 5.80 10.24
CA LEU A 147 -15.77 5.27 10.72
C LEU A 147 -14.68 6.34 10.69
N PRO A 148 -13.77 6.34 11.67
CA PRO A 148 -12.65 7.26 11.70
C PRO A 148 -11.68 6.97 10.55
N THR A 149 -11.31 8.02 9.84
CA THR A 149 -10.28 8.01 8.81
C THR A 149 -9.50 9.31 8.84
N PHE A 150 -8.38 9.37 8.13
CA PHE A 150 -7.59 10.59 7.99
C PHE A 150 -7.63 11.08 6.54
N ARG A 151 -7.69 12.40 6.39
CA ARG A 151 -7.62 13.10 5.10
C ARG A 151 -6.50 14.14 5.13
N VAL A 152 -6.10 14.59 3.97
CA VAL A 152 -5.20 15.76 3.86
C VAL A 152 -5.95 17.00 4.33
N PRO A 153 -5.38 17.82 5.24
CA PRO A 153 -6.01 19.09 5.64
C PRO A 153 -6.26 19.98 4.41
N PRO A 154 -7.43 20.63 4.31
CA PRO A 154 -7.74 21.52 3.17
C PRO A 154 -6.74 22.67 3.00
N ASP A 155 -6.16 23.12 4.11
CA ASP A 155 -5.20 24.22 4.22
C ASP A 155 -3.74 23.73 4.30
N TYR A 156 -3.48 22.44 4.06
CA TYR A 156 -2.10 21.90 4.08
C TYR A 156 -1.23 22.71 3.11
N PRO A 157 -0.06 23.22 3.56
CA PRO A 157 0.69 24.23 2.80
C PRO A 157 1.24 23.71 1.46
N ASP A 158 1.59 22.42 1.39
CA ASP A 158 2.08 21.82 0.15
C ASP A 158 0.90 21.50 -0.80
N VAL A 159 0.76 22.34 -1.83
CA VAL A 159 -0.30 22.22 -2.86
C VAL A 159 -0.17 20.91 -3.63
N ASP A 160 1.06 20.46 -3.92
CA ASP A 160 1.31 19.23 -4.67
C ASP A 160 0.90 18.00 -3.84
N ALA A 161 1.19 18.01 -2.54
CA ALA A 161 0.73 16.97 -1.63
C ALA A 161 -0.80 16.91 -1.56
N ARG A 162 -1.49 18.07 -1.50
CA ARG A 162 -2.96 18.12 -1.55
C ARG A 162 -3.51 17.57 -2.85
N THR A 163 -2.92 17.96 -3.97
CA THR A 163 -3.33 17.50 -5.31
C THR A 163 -3.19 15.98 -5.46
N LEU A 164 -2.12 15.40 -4.93
CA LEU A 164 -1.86 13.97 -5.03
C LEU A 164 -2.68 13.12 -4.05
N LEU A 165 -2.84 13.60 -2.83
CA LEU A 165 -3.35 12.77 -1.73
C LEU A 165 -4.79 13.13 -1.33
N GLY A 166 -5.33 14.23 -1.84
CA GLY A 166 -6.63 14.76 -1.42
C GLY A 166 -7.82 13.84 -1.69
N ALA A 167 -7.76 12.99 -2.74
CA ALA A 167 -8.82 12.04 -3.07
C ALA A 167 -8.87 10.81 -2.15
N PHE A 168 -7.89 10.64 -1.23
CA PHE A 168 -7.78 9.43 -0.43
C PHE A 168 -8.30 9.57 0.99
N SER A 169 -8.90 8.50 1.49
CA SER A 169 -9.08 8.22 2.91
C SER A 169 -7.96 7.30 3.40
N MET A 170 -7.40 7.58 4.58
CA MET A 170 -6.23 6.90 5.13
C MET A 170 -6.53 6.35 6.53
N PRO A 171 -7.32 5.26 6.64
CA PRO A 171 -7.82 4.79 7.95
C PRO A 171 -6.73 4.25 8.90
N LEU A 172 -5.55 3.90 8.37
CA LEU A 172 -4.44 3.38 9.18
C LEU A 172 -3.36 4.44 9.47
N PHE A 173 -3.62 5.72 9.19
CA PHE A 173 -2.63 6.80 9.22
C PHE A 173 -1.86 6.91 10.54
N ASP A 174 -2.53 6.71 11.67
CA ASP A 174 -1.93 6.75 13.01
C ASP A 174 -1.47 5.39 13.54
N MET A 175 -1.65 4.32 12.77
CA MET A 175 -1.28 2.97 13.17
C MET A 175 0.10 2.58 12.62
N THR A 176 0.93 2.02 13.48
CA THR A 176 2.17 1.36 13.06
C THR A 176 1.90 -0.07 12.59
N LYS A 177 2.87 -0.70 11.92
CA LYS A 177 2.82 -2.11 11.58
C LYS A 177 2.64 -3.01 12.82
N GLN A 178 3.21 -2.62 13.94
CA GLN A 178 3.07 -3.38 15.18
C GLN A 178 1.65 -3.25 15.74
N ASP A 179 1.06 -2.05 15.70
CA ASP A 179 -0.33 -1.85 16.15
C ASP A 179 -1.30 -2.73 15.36
N THR A 180 -1.16 -2.78 14.02
CA THR A 180 -1.99 -3.66 13.18
C THR A 180 -1.76 -5.14 13.48
N ALA A 181 -0.52 -5.55 13.80
CA ALA A 181 -0.21 -6.92 14.18
C ALA A 181 -0.80 -7.29 15.55
N ASP A 182 -0.81 -6.37 16.50
CA ASP A 182 -1.37 -6.59 17.82
C ASP A 182 -2.91 -6.66 17.79
N VAL A 183 -3.56 -5.81 16.99
CA VAL A 183 -5.00 -5.94 16.72
C VAL A 183 -5.30 -7.28 16.06
N ALA A 184 -4.57 -7.63 15.00
CA ALA A 184 -4.78 -8.88 14.26
C ALA A 184 -4.61 -10.11 15.15
N ARG A 185 -3.68 -10.09 16.14
CA ARG A 185 -3.50 -11.17 17.10
C ARG A 185 -4.70 -11.28 18.03
N ARG A 186 -5.20 -10.18 18.55
CA ARG A 186 -6.39 -10.17 19.43
C ARG A 186 -7.65 -10.65 18.71
N GLN A 187 -7.80 -10.30 17.44
CA GLN A 187 -8.94 -10.66 16.61
C GLN A 187 -8.84 -12.05 15.94
N GLY A 188 -7.69 -12.74 16.08
CA GLY A 188 -7.48 -14.04 15.44
C GLY A 188 -7.20 -13.98 13.93
N TRP A 189 -6.83 -12.80 13.36
CA TRP A 189 -6.65 -12.63 11.92
C TRP A 189 -5.25 -12.96 11.40
N LEU A 190 -4.33 -13.38 12.28
CA LEU A 190 -2.92 -13.62 11.89
C LEU A 190 -2.76 -14.69 10.82
N GLU A 191 -3.63 -15.72 10.81
CA GLU A 191 -3.59 -16.76 9.78
C GLU A 191 -3.91 -16.18 8.40
N LEU A 192 -4.99 -15.40 8.27
CA LEU A 192 -5.36 -14.72 7.03
C LEU A 192 -4.29 -13.72 6.58
N LEU A 193 -3.75 -12.93 7.50
CA LEU A 193 -2.67 -11.99 7.20
C LEU A 193 -1.35 -12.70 6.85
N GLY A 194 -1.14 -13.92 7.32
CA GLY A 194 -0.03 -14.76 6.90
C GLY A 194 -0.03 -15.08 5.40
N LEU A 195 -1.19 -15.08 4.75
CA LEU A 195 -1.36 -15.33 3.31
C LEU A 195 -1.00 -14.12 2.44
N THR A 196 -0.82 -12.92 3.03
CA THR A 196 -0.53 -11.67 2.29
C THR A 196 0.81 -11.72 1.56
N TRP A 197 0.95 -10.91 0.50
CA TRP A 197 2.17 -10.83 -0.28
C TRP A 197 2.85 -9.46 -0.11
N PHE A 198 4.19 -9.42 -0.17
CA PHE A 198 4.97 -8.18 -0.01
C PHE A 198 6.20 -8.09 -0.92
N CYS A 199 6.70 -9.20 -1.46
CA CYS A 199 7.95 -9.21 -2.20
C CYS A 199 7.76 -8.71 -3.63
N HIS A 200 8.49 -7.67 -4.05
CA HIS A 200 8.43 -7.15 -5.41
C HIS A 200 9.16 -8.00 -6.45
N ARG A 201 10.07 -8.88 -6.03
CA ARG A 201 10.91 -9.70 -6.92
C ARG A 201 10.97 -11.12 -6.41
N PRO A 202 9.88 -11.88 -6.53
CA PRO A 202 9.87 -13.27 -6.09
C PRO A 202 10.99 -14.07 -6.76
N THR A 203 11.43 -15.11 -6.11
CA THR A 203 12.34 -16.10 -6.68
C THR A 203 11.60 -16.94 -7.72
N ARG A 204 12.32 -17.73 -8.52
CA ARG A 204 11.70 -18.60 -9.54
C ARG A 204 10.71 -19.61 -8.94
N ASP A 205 10.94 -20.03 -7.72
CA ASP A 205 10.09 -20.93 -6.92
C ASP A 205 8.99 -20.18 -6.13
N GLY A 206 8.73 -18.91 -6.46
CA GLY A 206 7.63 -18.12 -5.87
C GLY A 206 7.84 -17.68 -4.42
N GLN A 207 9.08 -17.73 -3.89
CA GLN A 207 9.37 -17.32 -2.52
C GLN A 207 9.79 -15.85 -2.42
N PRO A 208 9.61 -15.18 -1.26
CA PRO A 208 10.15 -13.85 -1.03
C PRO A 208 11.66 -13.80 -1.19
N CYS A 209 12.17 -12.85 -2.01
CA CYS A 209 13.59 -12.80 -2.38
C CYS A 209 14.56 -12.46 -1.24
N GLY A 210 14.10 -11.80 -0.17
CA GLY A 210 14.93 -11.33 0.94
C GLY A 210 15.78 -10.08 0.65
N LEU A 211 15.77 -9.52 -0.58
CA LEU A 211 16.70 -8.48 -1.03
C LEU A 211 16.03 -7.19 -1.51
N CYS A 212 14.75 -7.23 -1.90
CA CYS A 212 14.02 -6.02 -2.29
C CYS A 212 13.61 -5.20 -1.06
N ASN A 213 13.28 -3.93 -1.25
CA ASN A 213 12.94 -3.03 -0.14
C ASN A 213 11.84 -3.58 0.79
N PRO A 214 10.70 -4.10 0.30
CA PRO A 214 9.70 -4.68 1.19
C PRO A 214 10.21 -5.88 2.01
N CYS A 215 11.08 -6.73 1.43
CA CYS A 215 11.71 -7.82 2.18
C CYS A 215 12.64 -7.31 3.28
N LEU A 216 13.42 -6.26 3.00
CA LEU A 216 14.30 -5.63 4.00
C LEU A 216 13.47 -4.99 5.12
N TYR A 217 12.40 -4.27 4.79
CA TYR A 217 11.48 -3.70 5.78
C TYR A 217 10.79 -4.78 6.61
N ALA A 218 10.32 -5.87 5.99
CA ALA A 218 9.74 -6.99 6.73
C ALA A 218 10.72 -7.56 7.76
N ILE A 219 12.01 -7.68 7.44
CA ILE A 219 13.04 -8.13 8.38
C ILE A 219 13.24 -7.08 9.50
N GLU A 220 13.32 -5.80 9.16
CA GLU A 220 13.55 -4.70 10.10
C GLU A 220 12.38 -4.52 11.09
N GLN A 221 11.15 -4.74 10.62
CA GLN A 221 9.92 -4.62 11.42
C GLN A 221 9.54 -5.90 12.18
N GLY A 222 10.39 -6.93 12.21
CA GLY A 222 10.11 -8.19 12.93
C GLY A 222 9.28 -9.22 12.15
N PHE A 223 8.90 -8.93 10.89
CA PHE A 223 8.15 -9.86 10.02
C PHE A 223 9.06 -10.78 9.18
N GLY A 224 10.34 -10.84 9.49
CA GLY A 224 11.32 -11.67 8.80
C GLY A 224 11.01 -13.18 8.81
N TRP A 225 10.14 -13.65 9.72
CA TRP A 225 9.66 -15.03 9.76
C TRP A 225 8.94 -15.45 8.47
N ARG A 226 8.40 -14.50 7.71
CA ARG A 226 7.76 -14.69 6.39
C ARG A 226 8.75 -14.94 5.26
N ILE A 227 10.06 -14.85 5.52
CA ILE A 227 11.15 -15.06 4.56
C ILE A 227 11.92 -16.29 5.02
N SER A 228 12.22 -17.23 4.10
CA SER A 228 12.90 -18.45 4.43
C SER A 228 14.26 -18.20 5.13
N LYS A 229 14.68 -19.13 5.99
CA LYS A 229 15.95 -19.01 6.77
C LYS A 229 17.15 -18.74 5.84
N HIS A 230 17.23 -19.48 4.73
CA HIS A 230 18.29 -19.28 3.73
C HIS A 230 18.28 -17.86 3.15
N ARG A 231 17.12 -17.35 2.73
CA ARG A 231 16.98 -15.99 2.18
C ARG A 231 17.28 -14.91 3.20
N ARG A 232 16.97 -15.13 4.48
CA ARG A 232 17.35 -14.22 5.57
C ARG A 232 18.87 -14.17 5.76
N ALA A 233 19.56 -15.32 5.66
CA ALA A 233 21.02 -15.35 5.72
C ALA A 233 21.64 -14.58 4.55
N VAL A 234 21.16 -14.79 3.32
CA VAL A 234 21.58 -14.02 2.12
C VAL A 234 21.30 -12.52 2.33
N SER A 235 20.15 -12.17 2.87
CA SER A 235 19.81 -10.77 3.19
C SER A 235 20.79 -10.15 4.20
N ALA A 236 21.20 -10.89 5.23
CA ALA A 236 22.14 -10.41 6.24
C ALA A 236 23.50 -10.07 5.60
N VAL A 237 24.01 -10.92 4.71
CA VAL A 237 25.24 -10.65 3.97
C VAL A 237 25.06 -9.44 3.06
N TYR A 238 24.01 -9.41 2.25
CA TYR A 238 23.71 -8.30 1.34
C TYR A 238 23.63 -6.94 2.06
N ARG A 239 22.99 -6.89 3.23
CA ARG A 239 22.85 -5.66 4.03
C ARG A 239 24.19 -5.13 4.52
N ARG A 240 25.14 -6.02 4.83
CA ARG A 240 26.48 -5.65 5.31
C ARG A 240 27.43 -5.23 4.21
N THR A 241 27.28 -5.81 3.00
CA THR A 241 28.25 -5.65 1.91
C THR A 241 27.73 -4.76 0.78
N LEU A 242 26.70 -5.19 0.06
CA LEU A 242 26.28 -4.56 -1.19
C LEU A 242 25.27 -3.42 -0.99
N LEU A 243 24.44 -3.47 0.03
CA LEU A 243 23.43 -2.44 0.25
C LEU A 243 24.02 -1.04 0.50
N PRO A 244 25.09 -0.87 1.31
CA PRO A 244 25.75 0.42 1.48
C PRO A 244 26.31 0.96 0.17
N LEU A 245 26.96 0.13 -0.64
CA LEU A 245 27.50 0.50 -1.97
C LEU A 245 26.39 0.93 -2.92
N ARG A 246 25.28 0.19 -2.98
CA ARG A 246 24.11 0.53 -3.79
C ARG A 246 23.49 1.86 -3.34
N ARG A 247 23.37 2.11 -2.04
CA ARG A 247 22.86 3.38 -1.50
C ARG A 247 23.78 4.53 -1.85
N PHE A 248 25.08 4.33 -1.76
CA PHE A 248 26.09 5.32 -2.15
C PHE A 248 25.99 5.65 -3.65
N ALA A 249 26.04 4.65 -4.53
CA ALA A 249 25.92 4.83 -5.98
C ALA A 249 24.63 5.57 -6.36
N ARG A 250 23.48 5.20 -5.77
CA ARG A 250 22.20 5.90 -6.01
C ARG A 250 22.25 7.37 -5.59
N ARG A 251 22.89 7.68 -4.45
CA ARG A 251 23.06 9.08 -4.02
C ARG A 251 23.90 9.91 -5.01
N GLN A 252 24.93 9.31 -5.59
CA GLN A 252 25.76 9.99 -6.58
C GLN A 252 24.97 10.27 -7.86
N VAL A 253 24.22 9.29 -8.37
CA VAL A 253 23.36 9.47 -9.55
C VAL A 253 22.32 10.58 -9.32
N LEU A 254 21.65 10.59 -8.15
CA LEU A 254 20.69 11.65 -7.81
C LEU A 254 21.34 13.03 -7.73
N LYS A 255 22.54 13.13 -7.14
CA LYS A 255 23.29 14.40 -7.10
C LYS A 255 23.69 14.89 -8.50
N GLN A 256 24.07 13.99 -9.40
CA GLN A 256 24.40 14.34 -10.79
C GLN A 256 23.17 14.81 -11.55
N ARG A 257 22.02 14.13 -11.41
CA ARG A 257 20.75 14.55 -12.04
C ARG A 257 20.26 15.90 -11.52
N ALA A 258 20.40 16.17 -10.23
CA ALA A 258 20.06 17.47 -9.65
C ALA A 258 20.95 18.61 -10.19
N LYS A 259 22.21 18.32 -10.50
CA LYS A 259 23.13 19.30 -11.09
C LYS A 259 22.86 19.53 -12.59
N SER A 260 22.45 18.50 -13.34
CA SER A 260 22.13 18.60 -14.78
C SER A 260 20.73 19.11 -15.09
N GLY A 261 19.80 19.09 -14.14
CA GLY A 261 18.46 19.66 -14.27
C GLY A 261 18.34 21.11 -13.77
N ALA A 262 19.44 21.67 -13.24
CA ALA A 262 19.55 23.09 -12.83
C ALA A 262 20.31 23.94 -13.87
N ALA A 263 20.63 23.40 -15.06
CA ALA A 263 21.13 24.06 -16.25
C ALA A 263 20.05 23.94 -17.35
#